data_71e06535c85e8c1b7e7be4e1ff3f9590
#
_entry.id   71e06535c85e8c1b7e7be4e1ff3f9590
#
_cell.length_a   1.000
_cell.length_b   1.000
_cell.length_c   1.000
_cell.angle_alpha   90.00
_cell.angle_beta   90.00
_cell.angle_gamma   90.00
#
_symmetry.space_group_name_H-M   'P 1'
#
loop_
_entity.id
_entity.type
_entity.pdbx_description
1 polymer ?
#
loop_
_entity_poly.entity_id
_entity_poly.type
_entity_poly.pdbx_seq_one_letter_code
_entity_poly.pdbx_strand_id
1 'polypeptide(L)'
;MLSRKAEDYLEAILAITEEKGYARIKDIAAVMGVRSSSVTSMVQKLEGMGYVLYRKYDGVGLTDRGRDIASATRERHQAIRAFLEFIMVPPDMADRDACKMEHELSDVTTVQIKSFVKFLEDSPDSSGFMARFGEFC
;
A
#
# COMPACT_ATOMS: atom_id res chain seq x y z
N MET A 1 -13.97 5.90 9.36
CA MET A 1 -12.61 5.93 8.85
C MET A 1 -11.85 4.69 9.32
N LEU A 2 -11.17 4.02 8.41
CA LEU A 2 -10.43 2.82 8.76
C LEU A 2 -9.13 3.17 9.46
N SER A 3 -8.70 2.28 10.37
CA SER A 3 -7.39 2.41 10.99
C SER A 3 -6.29 2.12 9.95
N ARG A 4 -5.10 2.62 10.24
CA ARG A 4 -3.89 2.34 9.47
C ARG A 4 -3.70 0.85 9.24
N LYS A 5 -3.82 0.08 10.32
CA LYS A 5 -3.63 -1.37 10.26
C LYS A 5 -4.69 -2.05 9.39
N ALA A 6 -5.93 -1.59 9.46
CA ALA A 6 -7.00 -2.13 8.62
C ALA A 6 -6.73 -1.87 7.14
N GLU A 7 -6.26 -0.68 6.79
CA GLU A 7 -5.89 -0.37 5.41
C GLU A 7 -4.75 -1.28 4.93
N ASP A 8 -3.77 -1.52 5.77
CA ASP A 8 -2.66 -2.41 5.44
C ASP A 8 -3.14 -3.85 5.20
N TYR A 9 -4.08 -4.32 6.00
CA TYR A 9 -4.69 -5.64 5.78
C TYR A 9 -5.38 -5.73 4.42
N LEU A 10 -6.15 -4.70 4.06
CA LEU A 10 -6.84 -4.68 2.77
C LEU A 10 -5.85 -4.69 1.61
N GLU A 11 -4.77 -3.92 1.71
CA GLU A 11 -3.73 -3.91 0.70
C GLU A 11 -3.05 -5.28 0.58
N ALA A 12 -2.75 -5.93 1.71
CA ALA A 12 -2.15 -7.25 1.71
C ALA A 12 -3.08 -8.28 1.05
N ILE A 13 -4.38 -8.23 1.36
CA ILE A 13 -5.37 -9.12 0.75
C ILE A 13 -5.42 -8.90 -0.76
N LEU A 14 -5.41 -7.65 -1.21
CA LEU A 14 -5.39 -7.34 -2.64
C LEU A 14 -4.17 -7.94 -3.32
N ALA A 15 -2.98 -7.76 -2.77
CA ALA A 15 -1.74 -8.29 -3.33
C ALA A 15 -1.78 -9.82 -3.44
N ILE A 16 -2.25 -10.49 -2.39
CA ILE A 16 -2.32 -11.95 -2.37
C ILE A 16 -3.36 -12.45 -3.38
N THR A 17 -4.53 -11.82 -3.46
CA THR A 17 -5.58 -12.24 -4.38
C THR A 17 -5.20 -12.01 -5.83
N GLU A 18 -4.41 -10.98 -6.13
CA GLU A 18 -3.90 -10.76 -7.48
C GLU A 18 -2.93 -11.86 -7.91
N GLU A 19 -2.15 -12.38 -6.97
CA GLU A 19 -1.18 -13.43 -7.25
C GLU A 19 -1.82 -14.82 -7.29
N LYS A 20 -2.67 -15.14 -6.30
CA LYS A 20 -3.20 -16.49 -6.10
C LYS A 20 -4.68 -16.66 -6.41
N GLY A 21 -5.40 -15.56 -6.61
CA GLY A 21 -6.85 -15.57 -6.83
C GLY A 21 -7.67 -15.55 -5.55
N TYR A 22 -7.07 -15.88 -4.41
CA TYR A 22 -7.71 -15.87 -3.09
C TYR A 22 -6.66 -15.66 -2.01
N ALA A 23 -7.07 -15.18 -0.83
CA ALA A 23 -6.17 -15.01 0.30
C ALA A 23 -6.62 -15.91 1.45
N ARG A 24 -5.73 -16.76 1.95
CA ARG A 24 -5.99 -17.56 3.12
C ARG A 24 -5.50 -16.84 4.37
N ILE A 25 -6.10 -17.17 5.51
CA ILE A 25 -5.71 -16.57 6.81
C ILE A 25 -4.19 -16.71 7.02
N LYS A 26 -3.62 -17.87 6.74
CA LYS A 26 -2.19 -18.11 6.91
C LYS A 26 -1.32 -17.24 6.00
N ASP A 27 -1.79 -16.98 4.77
CA ASP A 27 -1.06 -16.15 3.81
C ASP A 27 -1.02 -14.70 4.28
N ILE A 28 -2.16 -14.21 4.77
CA ILE A 28 -2.26 -12.85 5.30
C ILE A 28 -1.38 -12.71 6.55
N ALA A 29 -1.42 -13.71 7.43
CA ALA A 29 -0.60 -13.72 8.64
C ALA A 29 0.88 -13.64 8.31
N ALA A 30 1.34 -14.38 7.30
CA ALA A 30 2.73 -14.38 6.85
C ALA A 30 3.15 -13.01 6.32
N VAL A 31 2.32 -12.40 5.47
CA VAL A 31 2.60 -11.09 4.88
C VAL A 31 2.63 -9.99 5.94
N MET A 32 1.68 -10.03 6.87
CA MET A 32 1.56 -9.00 7.91
C MET A 32 2.51 -9.22 9.08
N GLY A 33 3.11 -10.40 9.19
CA GLY A 33 3.98 -10.72 10.33
C GLY A 33 3.23 -10.80 11.65
N VAL A 34 1.99 -11.32 11.63
CA VAL A 34 1.14 -11.43 12.81
C VAL A 34 0.61 -12.85 12.95
N ARG A 35 -0.04 -13.13 14.08
CA ARG A 35 -0.65 -14.45 14.33
C ARG A 35 -1.93 -14.62 13.52
N SER A 36 -2.23 -15.87 13.16
CA SER A 36 -3.47 -16.19 12.45
C SER A 36 -4.72 -15.77 13.22
N SER A 37 -4.69 -15.84 14.55
CA SER A 37 -5.82 -15.38 15.37
C SER A 37 -6.06 -13.88 15.23
N SER A 38 -5.00 -13.08 15.11
CA SER A 38 -5.12 -11.64 14.87
C SER A 38 -5.73 -11.36 13.50
N VAL A 39 -5.32 -12.13 12.49
CA VAL A 39 -5.89 -12.01 11.13
C VAL A 39 -7.37 -12.34 11.15
N THR A 40 -7.75 -13.45 11.79
CA THR A 40 -9.16 -13.86 11.88
C THR A 40 -10.01 -12.77 12.51
N SER A 41 -9.53 -12.18 13.61
CA SER A 41 -10.24 -11.08 14.29
C SER A 41 -10.41 -9.88 13.37
N MET A 42 -9.36 -9.49 12.67
CA MET A 42 -9.42 -8.34 11.76
C MET A 42 -10.32 -8.62 10.55
N VAL A 43 -10.25 -9.82 9.99
CA VAL A 43 -11.09 -10.22 8.86
C VAL A 43 -12.56 -10.19 9.24
N GLN A 44 -12.91 -10.69 10.43
CA GLN A 44 -14.29 -10.64 10.93
C GLN A 44 -14.77 -9.19 11.06
N LYS A 45 -13.93 -8.32 11.58
CA LYS A 45 -14.24 -6.90 11.72
C LYS A 45 -14.45 -6.24 10.35
N LEU A 46 -13.55 -6.50 9.42
CA LEU A 46 -13.64 -5.95 8.07
C LEU A 46 -14.84 -6.48 7.30
N GLU A 47 -15.19 -7.75 7.53
CA GLU A 47 -16.39 -8.35 6.94
C GLU A 47 -17.65 -7.65 7.46
N GLY A 48 -17.72 -7.39 8.77
CA GLY A 48 -18.82 -6.66 9.38
C GLY A 48 -18.94 -5.24 8.84
N MET A 49 -17.86 -4.64 8.40
CA MET A 49 -17.84 -3.30 7.82
C MET A 49 -18.09 -3.29 6.31
N GLY A 50 -18.17 -4.46 5.67
CA GLY A 50 -18.49 -4.57 4.25
C GLY A 50 -17.28 -4.44 3.32
N TYR A 51 -16.07 -4.66 3.81
CA TYR A 51 -14.85 -4.55 3.01
C TYR A 51 -14.32 -5.87 2.51
N VAL A 52 -14.59 -6.97 3.20
CA VAL A 52 -14.15 -8.30 2.79
C VAL A 52 -15.29 -9.30 2.89
N LEU A 53 -15.11 -10.44 2.21
CA LEU A 53 -15.96 -11.62 2.33
C LEU A 53 -15.07 -12.77 2.77
N TYR A 54 -15.47 -13.45 3.84
CA TYR A 54 -14.72 -14.60 4.32
C TYR A 54 -15.56 -15.86 4.19
N ARG A 55 -15.03 -16.83 3.44
CA ARG A 55 -15.62 -18.15 3.30
C ARG A 55 -14.63 -19.18 3.77
N LYS A 56 -15.07 -20.06 4.67
CA LYS A 56 -14.20 -21.02 5.36
C LYS A 56 -13.29 -21.83 4.44
N TYR A 57 -13.80 -22.24 3.27
CA TYR A 57 -13.04 -23.08 2.35
C TYR A 57 -12.46 -22.31 1.16
N ASP A 58 -13.00 -21.14 0.85
CA ASP A 58 -12.61 -20.37 -0.32
C ASP A 58 -11.61 -19.24 0.01
N GLY A 59 -11.45 -18.95 1.31
CA GLY A 59 -10.55 -17.90 1.75
C GLY A 59 -11.22 -16.53 1.86
N VAL A 60 -10.38 -15.48 1.90
CA VAL A 60 -10.81 -14.10 2.06
C VAL A 60 -10.74 -13.40 0.71
N GLY A 61 -11.80 -12.68 0.35
CA GLY A 61 -11.86 -11.86 -0.85
C GLY A 61 -12.24 -10.44 -0.50
N LEU A 62 -11.99 -9.51 -1.41
CA LEU A 62 -12.36 -8.11 -1.24
C LEU A 62 -13.71 -7.84 -1.90
N THR A 63 -14.53 -7.02 -1.24
CA THR A 63 -15.69 -6.40 -1.88
C THR A 63 -15.20 -5.26 -2.76
N ASP A 64 -16.08 -4.67 -3.57
CA ASP A 64 -15.72 -3.51 -4.38
C ASP A 64 -15.23 -2.37 -3.48
N ARG A 65 -15.91 -2.13 -2.34
CA ARG A 65 -15.49 -1.12 -1.38
C ARG A 65 -14.11 -1.40 -0.80
N GLY A 66 -13.85 -2.66 -0.45
CA GLY A 66 -12.54 -3.08 0.06
C GLY A 66 -11.45 -2.92 -0.97
N ARG A 67 -11.74 -3.25 -2.22
CA ARG A 67 -10.79 -3.11 -3.33
C ARG A 67 -10.44 -1.65 -3.58
N ASP A 68 -11.43 -0.77 -3.52
CA ASP A 68 -11.20 0.67 -3.71
C ASP A 68 -10.24 1.22 -2.66
N ILE A 69 -10.44 0.84 -1.39
CA ILE A 69 -9.56 1.28 -0.31
C ILE A 69 -8.17 0.68 -0.45
N ALA A 70 -8.08 -0.62 -0.76
CA ALA A 70 -6.79 -1.30 -0.94
C ALA A 70 -6.00 -0.67 -2.09
N SER A 71 -6.66 -0.36 -3.21
CA SER A 71 -6.02 0.27 -4.36
C SER A 71 -5.54 1.67 -4.03
N ALA A 72 -6.35 2.45 -3.33
CA ALA A 72 -5.97 3.81 -2.92
C ALA A 72 -4.77 3.78 -1.95
N THR A 73 -4.75 2.83 -1.03
CA THR A 73 -3.63 2.64 -0.09
C THR A 73 -2.36 2.29 -0.86
N ARG A 74 -2.47 1.37 -1.81
CA ARG A 74 -1.33 0.97 -2.65
C ARG A 74 -0.79 2.15 -3.47
N GLU A 75 -1.68 2.93 -4.07
CA GLU A 75 -1.28 4.09 -4.88
C GLU A 75 -0.53 5.12 -4.04
N ARG A 76 -1.01 5.39 -2.82
CA ARG A 76 -0.34 6.30 -1.90
C ARG A 76 1.05 5.79 -1.56
N HIS A 77 1.16 4.51 -1.24
CA HIS A 77 2.43 3.89 -0.91
C HIS A 77 3.42 4.00 -2.07
N GLN A 78 2.98 3.63 -3.27
CA GLN A 78 3.83 3.66 -4.46
C GLN A 78 4.29 5.07 -4.82
N ALA A 79 3.38 6.05 -4.70
CA ALA A 79 3.72 7.45 -5.00
C ALA A 79 4.76 8.01 -4.02
N ILE A 80 4.59 7.75 -2.73
CA ILE A 80 5.53 8.22 -1.71
C ILE A 80 6.87 7.52 -1.88
N ARG A 81 6.85 6.21 -2.12
CA ARG A 81 8.06 5.44 -2.37
C ARG A 81 8.83 5.99 -3.58
N ALA A 82 8.13 6.23 -4.68
CA ALA A 82 8.74 6.79 -5.89
C ALA A 82 9.35 8.17 -5.62
N PHE A 83 8.64 9.01 -4.88
CA PHE A 83 9.15 10.32 -4.48
C PHE A 83 10.47 10.19 -3.71
N LEU A 84 10.50 9.29 -2.73
CA LEU A 84 11.70 9.08 -1.91
C LEU A 84 12.86 8.54 -2.76
N GLU A 85 12.58 7.65 -3.69
CA GLU A 85 13.61 7.14 -4.60
C GLU A 85 14.14 8.24 -5.53
N PHE A 86 13.28 9.17 -5.97
CA PHE A 86 13.72 10.31 -6.77
C PHE A 86 14.69 11.22 -6.00
N ILE A 87 14.52 11.35 -4.70
CA ILE A 87 15.43 12.12 -3.87
C ILE A 87 16.57 11.27 -3.30
N MET A 88 16.83 10.13 -3.92
CA MET A 88 17.99 9.27 -3.65
C MET A 88 17.93 8.48 -2.34
N VAL A 89 16.74 8.25 -1.80
CA VAL A 89 16.58 7.33 -0.68
C VAL A 89 16.69 5.91 -1.22
N PRO A 90 17.52 5.03 -0.62
CA PRO A 90 17.64 3.65 -1.10
C PRO A 90 16.29 2.92 -1.13
N PRO A 91 16.06 2.03 -2.09
CA PRO A 91 14.74 1.41 -2.28
C PRO A 91 14.14 0.72 -1.05
N ASP A 92 14.94 0.03 -0.26
CA ASP A 92 14.45 -0.66 0.94
C ASP A 92 14.02 0.33 2.02
N MET A 93 14.77 1.41 2.20
CA MET A 93 14.40 2.49 3.14
C MET A 93 13.20 3.27 2.62
N ALA A 94 13.15 3.53 1.31
CA ALA A 94 12.03 4.23 0.69
C ALA A 94 10.73 3.45 0.90
N ASP A 95 10.75 2.13 0.74
CA ASP A 95 9.59 1.29 0.96
C ASP A 95 9.14 1.33 2.42
N ARG A 96 10.07 1.22 3.34
CA ARG A 96 9.79 1.26 4.78
C ARG A 96 9.20 2.59 5.23
N ASP A 97 9.82 3.68 4.78
CA ASP A 97 9.37 5.03 5.15
C ASP A 97 8.04 5.36 4.49
N ALA A 98 7.82 4.91 3.25
CA ALA A 98 6.54 5.10 2.57
C ALA A 98 5.39 4.44 3.35
N CYS A 99 5.61 3.24 3.90
CA CYS A 99 4.61 2.57 4.74
C CYS A 99 4.19 3.42 5.94
N LYS A 100 5.14 4.13 6.53
CA LYS A 100 4.86 5.00 7.68
C LYS A 100 4.18 6.29 7.26
N MET A 101 4.66 6.89 6.16
CA MET A 101 4.20 8.20 5.71
C MET A 101 2.79 8.17 5.13
N GLU A 102 2.42 7.11 4.44
CA GLU A 102 1.16 7.05 3.68
C GLU A 102 -0.08 7.26 4.55
N HIS A 103 -0.01 6.91 5.83
CA HIS A 103 -1.14 7.05 6.75
C HIS A 103 -1.10 8.34 7.56
N GLU A 104 0.02 9.03 7.55
CA GLU A 104 0.20 10.23 8.37
C GLU A 104 0.05 11.53 7.57
N LEU A 105 0.17 11.46 6.25
CA LEU A 105 0.08 12.64 5.41
C LEU A 105 -1.37 13.04 5.13
N SER A 106 -1.62 14.33 5.03
CA SER A 106 -2.92 14.82 4.61
C SER A 106 -3.20 14.44 3.15
N ASP A 107 -4.47 14.43 2.77
CA ASP A 107 -4.87 14.14 1.39
C ASP A 107 -4.25 15.15 0.42
N VAL A 108 -4.19 16.42 0.80
CA VAL A 108 -3.60 17.47 -0.03
C VAL A 108 -2.13 17.16 -0.32
N THR A 109 -1.37 16.82 0.72
CA THR A 109 0.06 16.48 0.56
C THR A 109 0.22 15.25 -0.33
N THR A 110 -0.59 14.22 -0.11
CA THR A 110 -0.53 12.99 -0.90
C THR A 110 -0.81 13.26 -2.38
N VAL A 111 -1.85 14.04 -2.67
CA VAL A 111 -2.20 14.41 -4.05
C VAL A 111 -1.06 15.16 -4.72
N GLN A 112 -0.43 16.09 -4.01
CA GLN A 112 0.68 16.85 -4.57
C GLN A 112 1.92 15.99 -4.81
N ILE A 113 2.20 15.06 -3.93
CA ILE A 113 3.30 14.10 -4.12
C ILE A 113 3.03 13.25 -5.37
N LYS A 114 1.82 12.73 -5.53
CA LYS A 114 1.44 11.94 -6.70
C LYS A 114 1.61 12.75 -7.98
N SER A 115 1.17 13.99 -7.98
CA SER A 115 1.28 14.89 -9.13
C SER A 115 2.75 15.19 -9.46
N PHE A 116 3.56 15.41 -8.46
CA PHE A 116 4.99 15.69 -8.64
C PHE A 116 5.72 14.49 -9.22
N VAL A 117 5.45 13.30 -8.69
CA VAL A 117 6.05 12.05 -9.20
C VAL A 117 5.67 11.84 -10.67
N LYS A 118 4.39 12.02 -11.00
CA LYS A 118 3.94 11.89 -12.37
C LYS A 118 4.60 12.91 -13.30
N PHE A 119 4.71 14.16 -12.83
CA PHE A 119 5.41 15.21 -13.57
C PHE A 119 6.85 14.81 -13.88
N LEU A 120 7.56 14.25 -12.90
CA LEU A 120 8.94 13.79 -13.09
C LEU A 120 9.02 12.61 -14.05
N GLU A 121 8.14 11.65 -13.91
CA GLU A 121 8.12 10.46 -14.79
C GLU A 121 7.83 10.83 -16.25
N ASP A 122 6.96 11.79 -16.47
CA ASP A 122 6.59 12.26 -17.81
C ASP A 122 7.60 13.28 -18.37
N SER A 123 8.53 13.75 -17.55
CA SER A 123 9.49 14.76 -17.95
C SER A 123 10.66 14.10 -18.68
N PRO A 124 11.01 14.56 -19.89
CA PRO A 124 12.13 13.98 -20.66
C PRO A 124 13.49 14.17 -19.99
N ASP A 125 13.60 15.10 -19.03
CA ASP A 125 14.86 15.46 -18.39
C ASP A 125 14.96 14.92 -16.95
N SER A 126 14.06 14.01 -16.54
CA SER A 126 14.05 13.53 -15.16
C SER A 126 15.35 12.82 -14.77
N SER A 127 15.93 12.03 -15.67
CA SER A 127 17.20 11.35 -15.40
C SER A 127 18.36 12.33 -15.20
N GLY A 128 18.35 13.45 -15.93
CA GLY A 128 19.32 14.51 -15.76
C GLY A 128 19.21 15.19 -14.40
N PHE A 129 17.98 15.45 -13.96
CA PHE A 129 17.74 15.99 -12.62
C PHE A 129 18.26 15.07 -11.53
N MET A 130 17.97 13.78 -11.64
CA MET A 130 18.43 12.81 -10.65
C MET A 130 19.96 12.71 -10.61
N ALA A 131 20.61 12.73 -11.78
CA ALA A 131 22.06 12.69 -11.85
C ALA A 131 22.69 13.89 -11.17
N ARG A 132 22.16 15.10 -11.45
CA ARG A 132 22.66 16.34 -10.83
C ARG A 132 22.43 16.36 -9.32
N PHE A 133 21.28 15.86 -8.88
CA PHE A 133 20.98 15.76 -7.46
C PHE A 133 21.92 14.79 -6.76
N GLY A 134 22.19 13.65 -7.39
CA GLY A 134 23.12 12.66 -6.87
C GLY A 134 24.55 13.21 -6.69
N GLU A 135 24.99 14.03 -7.62
CA GLU A 135 26.30 14.70 -7.53
C GLU A 135 26.34 15.71 -6.37
N PHE A 136 25.20 16.38 -6.11
CA PHE A 136 25.09 17.34 -5.02
C PHE A 136 25.17 16.65 -3.66
N CYS A 137 24.55 15.49 -3.52
CA CYS A 137 24.58 14.73 -2.27
C CYS A 137 25.97 14.17 -2.03
#